data_76a7c60990c92b80c08072b0e1c7e836
#
_entry.id   76a7c60990c92b80c08072b0e1c7e836
#
_cell.length_a   1.000
_cell.length_b   1.000
_cell.length_c   1.000
_cell.angle_alpha   90.00
_cell.angle_beta   90.00
_cell.angle_gamma   90.00
#
_symmetry.space_group_name_H-M   'P 1'
#
loop_
_entity.id
_entity.type
_entity.pdbx_description
1 polymer ?
#
loop_
_entity_poly.entity_id
_entity_poly.type
_entity_poly.pdbx_seq_one_letter_code
_entity_poly.pdbx_strand_id
1 'polypeptide(L)'
;MSKYKITEIEHPKYPWLHRIQALIDVNEKVPKGTLGGFVENENNLSQEGTCWIYDDAICCENGEVKEEAALYDGSLVRGYAVVTGDTTFYDRAVAKRDCYICGGEIKENAIISGKAFIDTVGVNAPVIGGESHVYGEVRGNIYIKGDIFPWDIFNNHTKDMFLYENGKWRAFSVPEKLKPPQSY
;
A
#
# COMPACT_ATOMS: atom_id res chain seq x y z
N MET A 1 -22.07 -11.46 -7.97
CA MET A 1 -21.14 -12.15 -8.91
C MET A 1 -19.74 -11.94 -8.34
N SER A 2 -18.94 -13.00 -8.19
CA SER A 2 -17.62 -12.88 -7.60
C SER A 2 -16.69 -12.07 -8.49
N LYS A 3 -15.90 -11.18 -7.92
CA LYS A 3 -14.91 -10.35 -8.61
C LYS A 3 -13.75 -11.19 -9.16
N TYR A 4 -13.28 -12.14 -8.38
CA TYR A 4 -12.18 -13.03 -8.72
C TYR A 4 -12.41 -14.44 -8.18
N LYS A 5 -11.57 -15.36 -8.59
CA LYS A 5 -11.39 -16.70 -7.99
C LYS A 5 -9.93 -16.94 -7.66
N ILE A 6 -9.67 -17.80 -6.71
CA ILE A 6 -8.35 -18.37 -6.43
C ILE A 6 -8.14 -19.53 -7.44
N THR A 7 -6.97 -19.59 -8.06
CA THR A 7 -6.61 -20.60 -9.05
C THR A 7 -5.79 -21.74 -8.44
N GLU A 8 -5.53 -22.79 -9.23
CA GLU A 8 -4.61 -23.88 -8.85
C GLU A 8 -3.12 -23.54 -9.09
N ILE A 9 -2.81 -22.29 -9.50
CA ILE A 9 -1.44 -21.86 -9.77
C ILE A 9 -0.79 -21.47 -8.44
N GLU A 10 0.07 -22.36 -7.95
CA GLU A 10 0.83 -22.18 -6.72
C GLU A 10 1.98 -21.18 -6.88
N HIS A 11 2.33 -20.51 -5.78
CA HIS A 11 3.52 -19.67 -5.71
C HIS A 11 4.77 -20.56 -5.69
N PRO A 12 5.81 -20.29 -6.51
CA PRO A 12 6.98 -21.19 -6.68
C PRO A 12 7.72 -21.54 -5.39
N LYS A 13 7.69 -20.66 -4.39
CA LYS A 13 8.39 -20.85 -3.11
C LYS A 13 7.45 -21.20 -1.95
N TYR A 14 6.18 -20.81 -2.05
CA TYR A 14 5.19 -20.94 -0.99
C TYR A 14 3.93 -21.65 -1.52
N PRO A 15 3.89 -23.00 -1.59
CA PRO A 15 2.83 -23.75 -2.28
C PRO A 15 1.41 -23.54 -1.74
N TRP A 16 1.28 -23.00 -0.52
CA TRP A 16 -0.03 -22.66 0.08
C TRP A 16 -0.58 -21.31 -0.41
N LEU A 17 0.17 -20.55 -1.19
CA LEU A 17 -0.27 -19.31 -1.83
C LEU A 17 -0.63 -19.58 -3.28
N HIS A 18 -1.77 -19.07 -3.72
CA HIS A 18 -2.30 -19.31 -5.06
C HIS A 18 -2.60 -18.00 -5.76
N ARG A 19 -2.39 -17.96 -7.08
CA ARG A 19 -2.75 -16.81 -7.90
C ARG A 19 -4.26 -16.59 -7.92
N ILE A 20 -4.65 -15.33 -8.00
CA ILE A 20 -6.03 -14.94 -8.28
C ILE A 20 -6.24 -14.72 -9.77
N GLN A 21 -7.48 -14.87 -10.23
CA GLN A 21 -7.92 -14.56 -11.60
C GLN A 21 -9.21 -13.78 -11.58
N ALA A 22 -9.24 -12.64 -12.30
CA ALA A 22 -10.43 -11.81 -12.45
C ALA A 22 -11.57 -12.55 -13.20
N LEU A 23 -12.77 -12.50 -12.64
CA LEU A 23 -14.00 -13.06 -13.24
C LEU A 23 -14.85 -12.01 -13.95
N ILE A 24 -14.59 -10.74 -13.66
CA ILE A 24 -15.20 -9.54 -14.26
C ILE A 24 -14.10 -8.54 -14.61
N ASP A 25 -14.43 -7.47 -15.30
CA ASP A 25 -13.55 -6.30 -15.42
C ASP A 25 -13.56 -5.57 -14.08
N VAL A 26 -12.42 -5.58 -13.38
CA VAL A 26 -12.28 -4.98 -12.04
C VAL A 26 -12.00 -3.48 -12.13
N ASN A 27 -11.10 -3.12 -13.03
CA ASN A 27 -10.74 -1.74 -13.37
C ASN A 27 -10.11 -1.71 -14.77
N GLU A 28 -9.69 -0.53 -15.26
CA GLU A 28 -9.10 -0.38 -16.60
C GLU A 28 -7.87 -1.24 -16.86
N LYS A 29 -7.10 -1.57 -15.81
CA LYS A 29 -5.89 -2.41 -15.89
C LYS A 29 -6.15 -3.89 -15.69
N VAL A 30 -7.33 -4.26 -15.20
CA VAL A 30 -7.68 -5.63 -14.80
C VAL A 30 -8.96 -6.07 -15.51
N PRO A 31 -8.92 -6.33 -16.84
CA PRO A 31 -10.04 -6.96 -17.54
C PRO A 31 -10.26 -8.40 -17.08
N LYS A 32 -11.46 -8.90 -17.33
CA LYS A 32 -11.82 -10.30 -17.07
C LYS A 32 -10.78 -11.28 -17.64
N GLY A 33 -10.37 -12.24 -16.81
CA GLY A 33 -9.37 -13.25 -17.16
C GLY A 33 -7.95 -12.90 -16.74
N THR A 34 -7.69 -11.65 -16.35
CA THR A 34 -6.36 -11.22 -15.86
C THR A 34 -5.95 -12.04 -14.64
N LEU A 35 -4.72 -12.56 -14.67
CA LEU A 35 -4.10 -13.16 -13.50
C LEU A 35 -3.54 -12.04 -12.61
N GLY A 36 -3.78 -12.16 -11.30
CA GLY A 36 -3.19 -11.27 -10.31
C GLY A 36 -2.09 -11.95 -9.49
N GLY A 37 -1.72 -11.35 -8.38
CA GLY A 37 -0.75 -11.85 -7.41
C GLY A 37 -1.26 -13.06 -6.60
N PHE A 38 -0.74 -13.24 -5.41
CA PHE A 38 -0.97 -14.44 -4.62
C PHE A 38 -1.71 -14.16 -3.32
N VAL A 39 -2.62 -15.05 -2.99
CA VAL A 39 -3.34 -15.05 -1.72
C VAL A 39 -3.31 -16.43 -1.08
N GLU A 40 -3.50 -16.50 0.24
CA GLU A 40 -3.66 -17.75 0.98
C GLU A 40 -5.11 -18.20 1.02
N ASN A 41 -6.04 -17.25 1.14
CA ASN A 41 -7.47 -17.52 1.21
C ASN A 41 -8.31 -16.31 0.74
N GLU A 42 -9.64 -16.49 0.66
CA GLU A 42 -10.55 -15.47 0.14
C GLU A 42 -10.66 -14.21 1.03
N ASN A 43 -10.26 -14.26 2.30
CA ASN A 43 -10.30 -13.10 3.18
C ASN A 43 -9.17 -12.10 2.87
N ASN A 44 -8.12 -12.53 2.17
CA ASN A 44 -6.96 -11.69 1.88
C ASN A 44 -7.25 -10.57 0.87
N LEU A 45 -8.24 -10.75 0.01
CA LEU A 45 -8.66 -9.72 -0.96
C LEU A 45 -10.18 -9.60 -0.98
N SER A 46 -10.70 -8.41 -0.74
CA SER A 46 -12.15 -8.17 -0.80
C SER A 46 -12.74 -8.48 -2.18
N GLN A 47 -13.91 -9.11 -2.20
CA GLN A 47 -14.72 -9.30 -3.41
C GLN A 47 -15.42 -8.01 -3.85
N GLU A 48 -15.44 -6.98 -3.01
CA GLU A 48 -16.02 -5.67 -3.29
C GLU A 48 -14.95 -4.64 -3.69
N GLY A 49 -15.37 -3.54 -4.29
CA GLY A 49 -14.48 -2.46 -4.72
C GLY A 49 -13.56 -2.84 -5.87
N THR A 50 -12.58 -2.00 -6.14
CA THR A 50 -11.62 -2.15 -7.24
C THR A 50 -10.23 -2.60 -6.80
N CYS A 51 -10.05 -2.94 -5.50
CA CYS A 51 -8.78 -3.42 -4.99
C CYS A 51 -8.26 -4.62 -5.78
N TRP A 52 -6.93 -4.66 -5.96
CA TRP A 52 -6.27 -5.74 -6.68
C TRP A 52 -4.85 -5.98 -6.22
N ILE A 53 -4.43 -7.24 -6.30
CA ILE A 53 -3.05 -7.66 -6.07
C ILE A 53 -2.45 -7.97 -7.43
N TYR A 54 -1.45 -7.21 -7.85
CA TYR A 54 -0.79 -7.30 -9.15
C TYR A 54 0.48 -8.14 -9.07
N ASP A 55 1.02 -8.51 -10.20
CA ASP A 55 2.33 -9.12 -10.41
C ASP A 55 2.61 -10.32 -9.49
N ASP A 56 3.65 -10.25 -8.67
CA ASP A 56 4.02 -11.25 -7.67
C ASP A 56 3.77 -10.77 -6.23
N ALA A 57 2.97 -9.71 -6.05
CA ALA A 57 2.58 -9.23 -4.74
C ALA A 57 1.77 -10.29 -3.98
N ILE A 58 1.89 -10.27 -2.66
CA ILE A 58 1.31 -11.30 -1.78
C ILE A 58 0.45 -10.66 -0.70
N CYS A 59 -0.73 -11.22 -0.47
CA CYS A 59 -1.49 -11.03 0.75
C CYS A 59 -1.79 -12.39 1.39
N CYS A 60 -1.40 -12.58 2.67
CA CYS A 60 -1.51 -13.88 3.34
C CYS A 60 -1.79 -13.77 4.83
N GLU A 61 -1.91 -14.92 5.50
CA GLU A 61 -2.31 -15.02 6.90
C GLU A 61 -3.68 -14.34 7.09
N ASN A 62 -3.82 -13.42 8.05
CA ASN A 62 -5.03 -12.62 8.26
C ASN A 62 -4.91 -11.20 7.67
N GLY A 63 -3.95 -10.98 6.77
CA GLY A 63 -3.83 -9.72 6.04
C GLY A 63 -5.03 -9.49 5.13
N GLU A 64 -5.47 -8.24 4.99
CA GLU A 64 -6.65 -7.88 4.21
C GLU A 64 -6.36 -6.70 3.28
N VAL A 65 -6.78 -6.81 2.02
CA VAL A 65 -6.73 -5.75 1.01
C VAL A 65 -8.15 -5.42 0.56
N LYS A 66 -8.58 -4.15 0.72
CA LYS A 66 -9.98 -3.73 0.55
C LYS A 66 -10.11 -2.44 -0.29
N GLU A 67 -11.36 -2.12 -0.64
CA GLU A 67 -11.79 -0.89 -1.32
C GLU A 67 -11.08 -0.66 -2.66
N GLU A 68 -10.16 0.32 -2.74
CA GLU A 68 -9.42 0.68 -3.96
C GLU A 68 -7.93 0.35 -3.86
N ALA A 69 -7.51 -0.28 -2.76
CA ALA A 69 -6.11 -0.57 -2.49
C ALA A 69 -5.46 -1.46 -3.56
N ALA A 70 -4.22 -1.17 -3.90
CA ALA A 70 -3.46 -1.87 -4.92
C ALA A 70 -2.07 -2.29 -4.43
N LEU A 71 -1.73 -3.56 -4.60
CA LEU A 71 -0.41 -4.10 -4.31
C LEU A 71 0.29 -4.42 -5.63
N TYR A 72 1.52 -3.96 -5.82
CA TYR A 72 2.34 -4.18 -7.02
C TYR A 72 3.66 -4.86 -6.70
N ASP A 73 4.32 -5.36 -7.72
CA ASP A 73 5.67 -5.94 -7.72
C ASP A 73 5.81 -7.13 -6.76
N GLY A 74 6.71 -7.03 -5.79
CA GLY A 74 6.95 -8.03 -4.74
C GLY A 74 6.51 -7.58 -3.35
N SER A 75 5.52 -6.67 -3.28
CA SER A 75 5.01 -6.15 -2.01
C SER A 75 4.24 -7.22 -1.22
N LEU A 76 4.21 -7.08 0.11
CA LEU A 76 3.67 -8.10 1.02
C LEU A 76 2.77 -7.49 2.09
N VAL A 77 1.55 -8.01 2.20
CA VAL A 77 0.62 -7.74 3.30
C VAL A 77 0.38 -9.04 4.08
N ARG A 78 0.59 -9.02 5.42
CA ARG A 78 0.42 -10.22 6.24
C ARG A 78 0.12 -9.90 7.71
N GLY A 79 -0.05 -10.92 8.53
CA GLY A 79 -0.44 -10.79 9.94
C GLY A 79 -1.90 -10.40 10.03
N TYR A 80 -2.21 -9.35 10.74
CA TYR A 80 -3.53 -8.72 10.82
C TYR A 80 -3.52 -7.33 10.18
N ALA A 81 -2.59 -7.09 9.25
CA ALA A 81 -2.49 -5.80 8.56
C ALA A 81 -3.71 -5.58 7.65
N VAL A 82 -4.31 -4.40 7.73
CA VAL A 82 -5.41 -3.98 6.86
C VAL A 82 -4.93 -2.86 5.96
N VAL A 83 -5.05 -3.05 4.66
CA VAL A 83 -4.71 -2.08 3.61
C VAL A 83 -5.99 -1.74 2.86
N THR A 84 -6.40 -0.48 2.91
CA THR A 84 -7.71 -0.02 2.43
C THR A 84 -7.61 1.39 1.81
N GLY A 85 -8.73 1.99 1.39
CA GLY A 85 -8.75 3.27 0.70
C GLY A 85 -8.04 3.19 -0.65
N ASP A 86 -7.44 4.31 -1.06
CA ASP A 86 -6.63 4.45 -2.27
C ASP A 86 -5.14 4.12 -2.06
N THR A 87 -4.85 3.27 -1.07
CA THR A 87 -3.47 2.87 -0.73
C THR A 87 -2.80 2.12 -1.87
N THR A 88 -1.55 2.48 -2.18
CA THR A 88 -0.73 1.74 -3.13
C THR A 88 0.58 1.26 -2.50
N PHE A 89 0.92 -0.01 -2.77
CA PHE A 89 2.18 -0.63 -2.40
C PHE A 89 2.99 -0.94 -3.65
N TYR A 90 4.29 -0.64 -3.61
CA TYR A 90 5.23 -0.91 -4.70
C TYR A 90 6.48 -1.61 -4.20
N ASP A 91 7.26 -2.13 -5.14
CA ASP A 91 8.58 -2.72 -4.93
C ASP A 91 8.53 -3.90 -3.93
N ARG A 92 9.20 -3.75 -2.78
CA ARG A 92 9.25 -4.76 -1.70
C ARG A 92 8.68 -4.23 -0.38
N ALA A 93 7.79 -3.26 -0.45
CA ALA A 93 7.14 -2.70 0.72
C ALA A 93 6.32 -3.76 1.48
N VAL A 94 6.33 -3.68 2.80
CA VAL A 94 5.70 -4.68 3.67
C VAL A 94 4.76 -4.05 4.69
N ALA A 95 3.53 -4.53 4.76
CA ALA A 95 2.63 -4.33 5.89
C ALA A 95 2.49 -5.61 6.69
N LYS A 96 2.66 -5.55 8.02
CA LYS A 96 2.58 -6.73 8.90
C LYS A 96 2.09 -6.40 10.30
N ARG A 97 1.69 -7.44 11.06
CA ARG A 97 1.09 -7.37 12.41
C ARG A 97 -0.27 -6.67 12.37
N ASP A 98 -0.57 -5.74 13.29
CA ASP A 98 -1.89 -5.13 13.49
C ASP A 98 -2.00 -3.72 12.89
N CYS A 99 -1.18 -3.38 11.89
CA CYS A 99 -1.19 -2.05 11.30
C CYS A 99 -2.44 -1.82 10.42
N TYR A 100 -2.87 -0.56 10.36
CA TYR A 100 -3.99 -0.10 9.54
C TYR A 100 -3.53 1.01 8.61
N ILE A 101 -3.77 0.86 7.32
CA ILE A 101 -3.32 1.77 6.28
C ILE A 101 -4.50 2.12 5.39
N CYS A 102 -4.91 3.39 5.41
CA CYS A 102 -6.03 3.94 4.66
C CYS A 102 -5.58 5.12 3.79
N GLY A 103 -5.00 4.79 2.65
CA GLY A 103 -4.42 5.75 1.71
C GLY A 103 -2.92 5.93 1.86
N GLY A 104 -2.34 6.48 0.80
CA GLY A 104 -0.91 6.73 0.70
C GLY A 104 -0.14 5.77 -0.19
N GLU A 105 1.10 6.13 -0.43
CA GLU A 105 2.05 5.36 -1.25
C GLU A 105 3.15 4.78 -0.37
N ILE A 106 3.25 3.46 -0.32
CA ILE A 106 4.25 2.72 0.44
C ILE A 106 5.15 2.00 -0.56
N LYS A 107 6.45 2.27 -0.53
CA LYS A 107 7.35 1.81 -1.58
C LYS A 107 8.76 1.48 -1.12
N GLU A 108 9.57 1.04 -2.07
CA GLU A 108 10.95 0.63 -1.85
C GLU A 108 11.04 -0.54 -0.85
N ASN A 109 11.78 -0.43 0.22
CA ASN A 109 11.88 -1.46 1.27
C ASN A 109 11.16 -1.04 2.57
N ALA A 110 10.19 -0.12 2.49
CA ALA A 110 9.49 0.38 3.67
C ALA A 110 8.69 -0.73 4.38
N ILE A 111 8.72 -0.73 5.71
CA ILE A 111 8.00 -1.69 6.55
C ILE A 111 7.05 -0.94 7.48
N ILE A 112 5.77 -1.20 7.34
CA ILE A 112 4.73 -0.72 8.25
C ILE A 112 4.35 -1.87 9.18
N SER A 113 4.41 -1.66 10.50
CA SER A 113 4.26 -2.75 11.45
C SER A 113 3.72 -2.31 12.82
N GLY A 114 3.50 -3.27 13.70
CA GLY A 114 2.97 -3.03 15.03
C GLY A 114 1.52 -2.56 14.94
N LYS A 115 1.19 -1.49 15.64
CA LYS A 115 -0.11 -0.80 15.60
C LYS A 115 -0.02 0.52 14.80
N ALA A 116 0.85 0.56 13.81
CA ALA A 116 0.98 1.74 12.97
C ALA A 116 -0.35 2.11 12.31
N PHE A 117 -0.59 3.41 12.22
CA PHE A 117 -1.78 3.96 11.59
C PHE A 117 -1.38 4.98 10.53
N ILE A 118 -1.68 4.66 9.27
CA ILE A 118 -1.38 5.52 8.12
C ILE A 118 -2.69 5.95 7.50
N ASP A 119 -2.86 7.26 7.25
CA ASP A 119 -4.13 7.78 6.76
C ASP A 119 -3.96 8.99 5.84
N THR A 120 -4.81 9.05 4.83
CA THR A 120 -4.99 10.21 3.96
C THR A 120 -5.85 11.26 4.65
N VAL A 121 -5.51 12.54 4.52
CA VAL A 121 -6.31 13.65 5.03
C VAL A 121 -6.81 14.52 3.87
N GLY A 122 -8.07 14.40 3.55
CA GLY A 122 -8.67 15.03 2.38
C GLY A 122 -8.03 14.50 1.09
N VAL A 123 -7.25 15.32 0.40
CA VAL A 123 -6.49 14.94 -0.82
C VAL A 123 -5.00 14.72 -0.54
N ASN A 124 -4.59 14.81 0.71
CA ASN A 124 -3.20 14.75 1.12
C ASN A 124 -2.89 13.35 1.65
N ALA A 125 -2.13 12.59 0.89
CA ALA A 125 -1.74 11.22 1.20
C ALA A 125 -0.27 11.14 1.63
N PRO A 126 0.07 10.31 2.64
CA PRO A 126 1.46 10.05 3.01
C PRO A 126 2.22 9.29 1.92
N VAL A 127 3.52 9.56 1.83
CA VAL A 127 4.46 8.74 1.06
C VAL A 127 5.50 8.17 2.03
N ILE A 128 5.67 6.86 2.03
CA ILE A 128 6.62 6.18 2.90
C ILE A 128 7.54 5.31 2.05
N GLY A 129 8.84 5.61 2.09
CA GLY A 129 9.82 4.93 1.23
C GLY A 129 11.18 4.70 1.90
N GLY A 130 12.15 4.29 1.11
CA GLY A 130 13.48 3.93 1.59
C GLY A 130 13.48 2.63 2.40
N GLU A 131 14.32 2.61 3.43
CA GLU A 131 14.42 1.53 4.43
C GLU A 131 13.61 1.87 5.71
N SER A 132 12.52 2.63 5.57
CA SER A 132 11.74 3.11 6.71
C SER A 132 11.06 1.99 7.49
N HIS A 133 11.10 2.06 8.83
CA HIS A 133 10.30 1.20 9.71
C HIS A 133 9.28 2.06 10.47
N VAL A 134 8.01 1.92 10.17
CA VAL A 134 6.94 2.74 10.76
C VAL A 134 6.11 1.92 11.72
N TYR A 135 6.07 2.37 12.97
CA TYR A 135 5.29 1.78 14.07
C TYR A 135 4.30 2.77 14.68
N GLY A 136 4.44 4.06 14.37
CA GLY A 136 3.62 5.16 14.86
C GLY A 136 2.52 5.58 13.90
N GLU A 137 2.03 6.80 14.08
CA GLU A 137 0.95 7.37 13.29
C GLU A 137 1.49 8.39 12.28
N VAL A 138 1.08 8.26 11.00
CA VAL A 138 1.45 9.19 9.92
C VAL A 138 0.19 9.55 9.12
N ARG A 139 -0.16 10.84 9.10
CA ARG A 139 -1.33 11.34 8.37
C ARG A 139 -1.01 12.53 7.47
N GLY A 140 -1.64 12.56 6.30
CA GLY A 140 -1.63 13.71 5.41
C GLY A 140 -0.33 13.87 4.63
N ASN A 141 -0.01 15.08 4.24
CA ASN A 141 1.02 15.40 3.24
C ASN A 141 2.46 15.31 3.79
N ILE A 142 2.92 14.08 4.04
CA ILE A 142 4.23 13.79 4.64
C ILE A 142 4.96 12.74 3.82
N TYR A 143 6.24 12.97 3.54
CA TYR A 143 7.14 11.96 3.02
C TYR A 143 8.06 11.46 4.13
N ILE A 144 8.03 10.17 4.40
CA ILE A 144 8.84 9.50 5.41
C ILE A 144 9.98 8.75 4.74
N LYS A 145 11.21 9.06 5.18
CA LYS A 145 12.45 8.30 4.93
C LYS A 145 13.19 8.11 6.24
N GLY A 146 12.76 7.15 7.05
CA GLY A 146 13.34 6.87 8.34
C GLY A 146 12.36 6.20 9.30
N ASP A 147 12.82 5.92 10.50
CA ASP A 147 12.07 5.18 11.50
C ASP A 147 11.09 6.08 12.24
N ILE A 148 9.86 5.62 12.38
CA ILE A 148 8.78 6.22 13.16
C ILE A 148 8.44 5.28 14.30
N PHE A 149 8.66 5.73 15.54
CA PHE A 149 8.44 4.93 16.73
C PHE A 149 6.96 4.89 17.15
N PRO A 150 6.53 3.92 17.97
CA PRO A 150 5.12 3.75 18.33
C PRO A 150 4.46 4.94 19.04
N TRP A 151 5.24 5.84 19.61
CA TRP A 151 4.76 7.06 20.29
C TRP A 151 4.80 8.30 19.39
N ASP A 152 5.33 8.20 18.17
CA ASP A 152 5.37 9.32 17.22
C ASP A 152 4.02 9.46 16.52
N ILE A 153 3.52 10.69 16.47
CA ILE A 153 2.30 11.07 15.76
C ILE A 153 2.64 12.22 14.82
N PHE A 154 2.66 11.93 13.54
CA PHE A 154 2.94 12.90 12.48
C PHE A 154 1.68 13.20 11.69
N ASN A 155 1.27 14.47 11.69
CA ASN A 155 0.03 14.89 11.08
C ASN A 155 0.21 16.22 10.34
N ASN A 156 0.06 16.20 9.02
CA ASN A 156 0.16 17.40 8.18
C ASN A 156 -1.07 17.57 7.28
N HIS A 157 -1.91 18.50 7.62
CA HIS A 157 -3.11 18.89 6.86
C HIS A 157 -2.85 20.00 5.83
N THR A 158 -1.62 20.48 5.70
CA THR A 158 -1.29 21.58 4.80
C THR A 158 -1.07 21.08 3.37
N LYS A 159 -1.11 22.01 2.41
CA LYS A 159 -0.80 21.71 1.00
C LYS A 159 0.69 21.46 0.75
N ASP A 160 1.54 21.95 1.64
CA ASP A 160 2.98 21.78 1.53
C ASP A 160 3.39 20.41 2.08
N MET A 161 4.12 19.65 1.29
CA MET A 161 4.67 18.36 1.73
C MET A 161 5.91 18.60 2.59
N PHE A 162 6.02 17.87 3.69
CA PHE A 162 7.20 17.85 4.53
C PHE A 162 7.89 16.49 4.44
N LEU A 163 9.21 16.53 4.31
CA LEU A 163 10.07 15.35 4.35
C LEU A 163 10.60 15.15 5.77
N TYR A 164 10.39 13.96 6.31
CA TYR A 164 11.08 13.46 7.49
C TYR A 164 12.17 12.48 7.08
N GLU A 165 13.43 12.82 7.35
CA GLU A 165 14.58 12.00 6.99
C GLU A 165 15.65 12.08 8.07
N ASN A 166 16.11 10.92 8.56
CA ASN A 166 17.17 10.82 9.58
C ASN A 166 16.92 11.69 10.83
N GLY A 167 15.69 11.65 11.36
CA GLY A 167 15.30 12.41 12.55
C GLY A 167 15.09 13.92 12.33
N LYS A 168 15.07 14.40 11.10
CA LYS A 168 14.93 15.82 10.77
C LYS A 168 13.78 16.09 9.82
N TRP A 169 13.11 17.20 10.06
CA TRP A 169 12.08 17.74 9.20
C TRP A 169 12.64 18.77 8.23
N ARG A 170 12.18 18.74 6.98
CA ARG A 170 12.41 19.82 6.00
C ARG A 170 11.23 19.95 5.06
N ALA A 171 11.00 21.16 4.53
CA ALA A 171 10.03 21.35 3.47
C ALA A 171 10.47 20.58 2.22
N PHE A 172 9.55 19.81 1.65
CA PHE A 172 9.79 19.08 0.41
C PHE A 172 9.41 19.99 -0.76
N SER A 173 10.39 20.62 -1.37
CA SER A 173 10.17 21.41 -2.59
C SER A 173 10.39 20.53 -3.82
N VAL A 174 9.36 20.41 -4.66
CA VAL A 174 9.51 19.80 -5.99
C VAL A 174 10.46 20.67 -6.81
N PRO A 175 11.54 20.12 -7.39
CA PRO A 175 12.44 20.90 -8.25
C PRO A 175 11.65 21.59 -9.36
N GLU A 176 11.97 22.85 -9.65
CA GLU A 176 11.24 23.69 -10.59
C GLU A 176 11.13 23.09 -12.00
N LYS A 177 12.09 22.25 -12.39
CA LYS A 177 12.11 21.50 -13.66
C LYS A 177 11.02 20.43 -13.80
N LEU A 178 10.34 20.05 -12.71
CA LEU A 178 9.24 19.08 -12.71
C LEU A 178 7.86 19.72 -12.54
N LYS A 179 7.79 21.04 -12.43
CA LYS A 179 6.51 21.74 -12.44
C LYS A 179 5.92 21.68 -13.84
N PRO A 180 4.64 21.32 -14.03
CA PRO A 180 4.00 21.42 -15.32
C PRO A 180 4.05 22.87 -15.81
N PRO A 181 4.20 23.14 -17.13
CA PRO A 181 4.22 24.49 -17.65
C PRO A 181 2.92 25.21 -17.26
N GLN A 182 3.05 26.39 -16.68
CA GLN A 182 1.89 27.22 -16.38
C GLN A 182 1.25 27.61 -17.73
N SER A 183 0.00 27.18 -17.93
CA SER A 183 -0.83 27.64 -19.03
C SER A 183 -1.13 29.12 -18.81
N TYR A 184 -0.67 29.99 -19.72
CA TYR A 184 -1.08 31.38 -19.85
C TYR A 184 -2.47 31.48 -20.47
#